data_2d4ee570f78eb25317cc48dcfbadad85
#
_entry.id   2d4ee570f78eb25317cc48dcfbadad85
#
_cell.length_a   1.000
_cell.length_b   1.000
_cell.length_c   1.000
_cell.angle_alpha   90.00
_cell.angle_beta   90.00
_cell.angle_gamma   90.00
#
_symmetry.space_group_name_H-M   'P 1'
#
loop_
_entity.id
_entity.type
_entity.pdbx_description
1 polymer ?
#
loop_
_entity_poly.entity_id
_entity_poly.type
_entity_poly.pdbx_seq_one_letter_code
_entity_poly.pdbx_strand_id
1 'polypeptide(L)'
;MDVTILNTNLDAVSIVDTYESFIWTDRYYAYGDFELYEAMREGLLDYIKQDYYLQSKESEHVMIVEKIQITSDTEDGNHVTVTGRSLESILDRRIVWGQKLLSGNLQNGIKTLLNENVISPSDSNRKIPNFIFEESTDPAITKLKLEAQYTGDNLYDVIQKICEEQGIGFKITLNDEKQFVFELYAGSDRSYDQTENPYVIFSPKFENIINSNYIESKASLKTVTLVGGEGEGANRRYTTVGGGSGLNRRELFTDARDISSNVG
;
A
#
# COMPACT_ATOMS: atom_id res chain seq x y z
N MET A 1 -8.57 9.73 19.40
CA MET A 1 -7.30 9.75 18.65
C MET A 1 -6.86 11.20 18.48
N ASP A 2 -5.70 11.57 19.00
CA ASP A 2 -5.13 12.91 18.78
C ASP A 2 -4.24 12.85 17.54
N VAL A 3 -4.43 13.81 16.63
CA VAL A 3 -3.72 13.85 15.36
C VAL A 3 -2.91 15.14 15.28
N THR A 4 -1.58 14.98 15.15
CA THR A 4 -0.68 16.10 14.91
C THR A 4 -0.63 16.40 13.42
N ILE A 5 -0.79 17.67 13.05
CA ILE A 5 -0.63 18.17 11.69
C ILE A 5 0.80 18.65 11.51
N LEU A 6 1.48 18.11 10.49
CA LEU A 6 2.80 18.56 10.07
C LEU A 6 2.68 19.33 8.73
N ASN A 7 3.45 20.39 8.59
CA ASN A 7 3.54 21.12 7.32
C ASN A 7 4.44 20.37 6.30
N THR A 8 4.65 20.94 5.12
CA THR A 8 5.51 20.35 4.07
C THR A 8 6.98 20.24 4.46
N ASN A 9 7.44 20.93 5.50
CA ASN A 9 8.79 20.79 6.08
C ASN A 9 8.83 19.76 7.22
N LEU A 10 7.69 19.06 7.47
CA LEU A 10 7.54 18.10 8.56
C LEU A 10 7.67 18.75 9.95
N ASP A 11 7.29 20.04 10.08
CA ASP A 11 7.18 20.73 11.35
C ASP A 11 5.74 20.64 11.86
N ALA A 12 5.58 20.33 13.16
CA ALA A 12 4.25 20.33 13.78
C ALA A 12 3.68 21.75 13.82
N VAL A 13 2.48 21.92 13.28
CA VAL A 13 1.80 23.23 13.19
C VAL A 13 0.50 23.29 13.99
N SER A 14 -0.17 22.14 14.20
CA SER A 14 -1.41 22.08 14.98
C SER A 14 -1.69 20.65 15.45
N ILE A 15 -2.71 20.51 16.27
CA ILE A 15 -3.30 19.23 16.68
C ILE A 15 -4.80 19.28 16.40
N VAL A 16 -5.33 18.23 15.81
CA VAL A 16 -6.77 17.99 15.69
C VAL A 16 -7.18 17.03 16.80
N ASP A 17 -7.93 17.54 17.74
CA ASP A 17 -8.46 16.82 18.90
C ASP A 17 -10.01 16.83 18.94
N THR A 18 -10.62 17.57 18.02
CA THR A 18 -12.08 17.75 17.93
C THR A 18 -12.52 17.51 16.49
N TYR A 19 -13.41 16.55 16.29
CA TYR A 19 -13.99 16.17 14.99
C TYR A 19 -15.32 15.46 15.23
N GLU A 20 -16.19 15.43 14.22
CA GLU A 20 -17.44 14.67 14.25
C GLU A 20 -17.21 13.20 13.88
N SER A 21 -16.36 12.96 12.88
CA SER A 21 -15.96 11.64 12.46
C SER A 21 -14.50 11.63 12.02
N PHE A 22 -13.77 10.58 12.41
CA PHE A 22 -12.42 10.36 11.94
C PHE A 22 -12.19 8.86 11.70
N ILE A 23 -11.97 8.52 10.45
CA ILE A 23 -11.68 7.16 10.00
C ILE A 23 -10.20 7.11 9.60
N TRP A 24 -9.48 6.15 10.14
CA TRP A 24 -8.07 5.90 9.83
C TRP A 24 -7.90 4.43 9.54
N THR A 25 -7.39 4.10 8.37
CA THR A 25 -7.25 2.72 7.89
C THR A 25 -5.80 2.42 7.57
N ASP A 26 -5.20 1.47 8.28
CA ASP A 26 -3.89 0.91 7.96
C ASP A 26 -4.07 -0.38 7.16
N ARG A 27 -3.15 -0.64 6.21
CA ARG A 27 -3.19 -1.85 5.37
C ARG A 27 -1.82 -2.53 5.32
N TYR A 28 -1.83 -3.85 5.15
CA TYR A 28 -0.64 -4.68 5.25
C TYR A 28 0.31 -4.55 4.05
N TYR A 29 -0.19 -4.62 2.83
CA TYR A 29 0.60 -4.49 1.60
C TYR A 29 0.06 -3.41 0.65
N ALA A 30 -0.60 -2.43 1.18
CA ALA A 30 -1.14 -1.29 0.44
C ALA A 30 -1.07 -0.03 1.30
N TYR A 31 -1.14 1.15 0.66
CA TYR A 31 -1.30 2.38 1.42
C TYR A 31 -2.61 2.36 2.23
N GLY A 32 -2.57 2.96 3.42
CA GLY A 32 -3.74 3.30 4.20
C GLY A 32 -4.46 4.54 3.66
N ASP A 33 -5.60 4.85 4.23
CA ASP A 33 -6.35 6.08 3.94
C ASP A 33 -7.00 6.64 5.21
N PHE A 34 -7.39 7.90 5.12
CA PHE A 34 -8.15 8.53 6.19
C PHE A 34 -9.28 9.41 5.64
N GLU A 35 -10.31 9.60 6.47
CA GLU A 35 -11.33 10.60 6.30
C GLU A 35 -11.55 11.31 7.63
N LEU A 36 -11.37 12.63 7.63
CA LEU A 36 -11.70 13.55 8.72
C LEU A 36 -12.92 14.36 8.31
N TYR A 37 -13.96 14.34 9.11
CA TYR A 37 -15.19 15.12 8.92
C TYR A 37 -15.45 15.96 10.15
N GLU A 38 -15.57 17.27 9.96
CA GLU A 38 -15.87 18.22 11.03
C GLU A 38 -16.65 19.45 10.54
N ALA A 39 -17.31 20.14 11.48
CA ALA A 39 -17.95 21.42 11.19
C ALA A 39 -16.89 22.46 10.81
N MET A 40 -17.19 23.25 9.77
CA MET A 40 -16.30 24.32 9.33
C MET A 40 -16.21 25.41 10.38
N ARG A 41 -14.98 25.76 10.79
CA ARG A 41 -14.68 26.80 11.75
C ARG A 41 -13.64 27.78 11.21
N GLU A 42 -13.64 28.98 11.72
CA GLU A 42 -12.64 29.99 11.35
C GLU A 42 -11.23 29.51 11.70
N GLY A 43 -10.31 29.70 10.78
CA GLY A 43 -8.90 29.30 10.92
C GLY A 43 -8.60 27.84 10.62
N LEU A 44 -9.60 26.96 10.40
CA LEU A 44 -9.36 25.53 10.12
C LEU A 44 -8.44 25.32 8.92
N LEU A 45 -8.66 26.04 7.84
CA LEU A 45 -7.86 25.95 6.61
C LEU A 45 -6.49 26.66 6.72
N ASP A 46 -6.19 27.31 7.82
CA ASP A 46 -4.86 27.89 8.03
C ASP A 46 -3.83 26.80 8.34
N TYR A 47 -4.25 25.71 8.96
CA TYR A 47 -3.39 24.60 9.37
C TYR A 47 -3.71 23.25 8.72
N ILE A 48 -4.86 23.06 8.05
CA ILE A 48 -5.13 21.88 7.22
C ILE A 48 -5.02 22.31 5.76
N LYS A 49 -3.97 21.83 5.08
CA LYS A 49 -3.66 22.14 3.67
C LYS A 49 -3.31 20.88 2.92
N GLN A 50 -3.50 20.89 1.60
CA GLN A 50 -3.00 19.82 0.74
C GLN A 50 -1.48 19.69 0.88
N ASP A 51 -0.97 18.46 0.74
CA ASP A 51 0.42 18.06 0.97
C ASP A 51 0.93 18.23 2.43
N TYR A 52 0.08 18.58 3.39
CA TYR A 52 0.38 18.46 4.81
C TYR A 52 0.21 17.01 5.26
N TYR A 53 0.81 16.69 6.40
CA TYR A 53 0.81 15.33 6.93
C TYR A 53 0.03 15.25 8.22
N LEU A 54 -0.60 14.11 8.46
CA LEU A 54 -1.27 13.77 9.70
C LEU A 54 -0.53 12.62 10.36
N GLN A 55 -0.15 12.80 11.62
CA GLN A 55 0.55 11.82 12.42
C GLN A 55 -0.22 11.55 13.72
N SER A 56 -0.37 10.28 14.08
CA SER A 56 -0.95 9.85 15.36
C SER A 56 0.00 8.95 16.11
N LYS A 57 -0.08 8.99 17.44
CA LYS A 57 0.65 8.06 18.31
C LYS A 57 0.07 6.63 18.31
N GLU A 58 -1.14 6.47 17.78
CA GLU A 58 -1.86 5.20 17.75
C GLU A 58 -1.54 4.38 16.49
N SER A 59 -0.87 4.98 15.49
CA SER A 59 -0.44 4.34 14.24
C SER A 59 0.99 4.71 13.91
N GLU A 60 1.74 3.78 13.31
CA GLU A 60 3.07 4.05 12.75
C GLU A 60 2.98 4.76 11.39
N HIS A 61 1.83 4.65 10.72
CA HIS A 61 1.61 5.31 9.44
C HIS A 61 1.38 6.81 9.62
N VAL A 62 1.83 7.57 8.65
CA VAL A 62 1.59 9.00 8.52
C VAL A 62 0.78 9.22 7.25
N MET A 63 -0.30 9.99 7.34
CA MET A 63 -1.19 10.27 6.22
C MET A 63 -0.84 11.58 5.54
N ILE A 64 -1.11 11.68 4.23
CA ILE A 64 -0.94 12.89 3.42
C ILE A 64 -2.31 13.47 3.15
N VAL A 65 -2.51 14.74 3.39
CA VAL A 65 -3.74 15.45 3.01
C VAL A 65 -3.75 15.64 1.49
N GLU A 66 -4.63 14.94 0.79
CA GLU A 66 -4.71 15.00 -0.67
C GLU A 66 -5.93 15.79 -1.16
N LYS A 67 -7.05 15.73 -0.43
CA LYS A 67 -8.29 16.40 -0.81
C LYS A 67 -8.92 17.09 0.39
N ILE A 68 -9.38 18.33 0.17
CA ILE A 68 -10.20 19.10 1.11
C ILE A 68 -11.49 19.46 0.36
N GLN A 69 -12.62 19.09 0.92
CA GLN A 69 -13.93 19.36 0.37
C GLN A 69 -14.75 20.12 1.41
N ILE A 70 -15.33 21.24 1.01
CA ILE A 70 -16.26 22.02 1.84
C ILE A 70 -17.66 21.83 1.29
N THR A 71 -18.57 21.43 2.14
CA THR A 71 -20.00 21.29 1.82
C THR A 71 -20.77 22.31 2.65
N SER A 72 -21.66 23.04 2.00
CA SER A 72 -22.56 24.01 2.66
C SER A 72 -23.97 23.49 2.57
N ASP A 73 -24.60 23.34 3.71
CA ASP A 73 -26.01 22.95 3.84
C ASP A 73 -26.77 23.99 4.67
N THR A 74 -28.01 24.24 4.29
CA THR A 74 -28.85 25.26 4.96
C THR A 74 -29.42 24.80 6.29
N GLU A 75 -29.47 23.47 6.53
CA GLU A 75 -30.01 22.89 7.75
C GLU A 75 -28.86 22.49 8.71
N ASP A 76 -27.78 21.87 8.17
CA ASP A 76 -26.67 21.34 8.96
C ASP A 76 -25.47 22.29 9.02
N GLY A 77 -25.45 23.39 8.23
CA GLY A 77 -24.35 24.34 8.19
C GLY A 77 -23.22 23.92 7.23
N ASN A 78 -22.04 24.43 7.49
CA ASN A 78 -20.86 24.17 6.65
C ASN A 78 -20.00 23.12 7.31
N HIS A 79 -19.63 22.11 6.54
CA HIS A 79 -18.71 21.03 6.97
C HIS A 79 -17.53 20.91 6.03
N VAL A 80 -16.44 20.42 6.57
CA VAL A 80 -15.24 20.07 5.82
C VAL A 80 -14.98 18.56 5.91
N THR A 81 -14.69 17.97 4.76
CA THR A 81 -14.19 16.60 4.65
C THR A 81 -12.76 16.65 4.14
N VAL A 82 -11.83 16.11 4.89
CA VAL A 82 -10.43 16.01 4.51
C VAL A 82 -10.08 14.53 4.32
N THR A 83 -9.53 14.20 3.16
CA THR A 83 -9.16 12.82 2.84
C THR A 83 -7.74 12.75 2.27
N GLY A 84 -7.15 11.58 2.39
CA GLY A 84 -5.85 11.29 1.80
C GLY A 84 -5.39 9.89 2.10
N ARG A 85 -4.16 9.62 1.74
CA ARG A 85 -3.55 8.30 1.82
C ARG A 85 -2.26 8.34 2.66
N SER A 86 -1.80 7.19 3.12
CA SER A 86 -0.55 7.08 3.86
C SER A 86 0.68 7.31 2.97
N LEU A 87 1.85 7.46 3.61
CA LEU A 87 3.11 7.81 2.94
C LEU A 87 3.51 6.85 1.81
N GLU A 88 3.05 5.60 1.83
CA GLU A 88 3.27 4.63 0.75
C GLU A 88 2.78 5.16 -0.61
N SER A 89 1.75 6.01 -0.59
CA SER A 89 1.22 6.66 -1.81
C SER A 89 2.22 7.61 -2.49
N ILE A 90 3.30 8.01 -1.83
CA ILE A 90 4.38 8.79 -2.45
C ILE A 90 4.99 8.04 -3.65
N LEU A 91 5.01 6.71 -3.59
CA LEU A 91 5.53 5.87 -4.67
C LEU A 91 4.69 5.94 -5.94
N ASP A 92 3.40 6.27 -5.84
CA ASP A 92 2.52 6.56 -6.99
C ASP A 92 3.04 7.72 -7.87
N ARG A 93 3.84 8.60 -7.30
CA ARG A 93 4.41 9.76 -7.99
C ARG A 93 5.61 9.39 -8.86
N ARG A 94 5.95 8.10 -8.98
CA ARG A 94 7.11 7.58 -9.72
C ARG A 94 6.73 6.38 -10.58
N ILE A 95 7.49 6.20 -11.64
CA ILE A 95 7.45 5.01 -12.48
C ILE A 95 8.82 4.34 -12.47
N VAL A 96 8.88 3.05 -12.79
CA VAL A 96 10.12 2.35 -13.11
C VAL A 96 10.70 2.93 -14.41
N TRP A 97 11.74 3.75 -14.30
CA TRP A 97 12.28 4.50 -15.44
C TRP A 97 13.22 3.63 -16.26
N GLY A 98 12.76 3.29 -17.46
CA GLY A 98 13.47 2.36 -18.32
C GLY A 98 13.20 0.90 -17.97
N GLN A 99 13.88 -0.01 -18.64
CA GLN A 99 13.77 -1.44 -18.40
C GLN A 99 14.61 -1.86 -17.19
N LYS A 100 14.00 -2.62 -16.29
CA LYS A 100 14.65 -3.21 -15.13
C LYS A 100 14.41 -4.71 -15.07
N LEU A 101 15.48 -5.49 -15.10
CA LEU A 101 15.49 -6.92 -14.82
C LEU A 101 15.90 -7.14 -13.38
N LEU A 102 15.07 -7.82 -12.62
CA LEU A 102 15.33 -8.18 -11.22
C LEU A 102 15.48 -9.69 -11.13
N SER A 103 16.53 -10.17 -10.48
CA SER A 103 16.79 -11.57 -10.27
C SER A 103 17.54 -11.79 -8.95
N GLY A 104 17.09 -12.76 -8.17
CA GLY A 104 17.73 -13.16 -6.93
C GLY A 104 16.96 -12.73 -5.68
N ASN A 105 17.62 -12.07 -4.73
CA ASN A 105 17.00 -11.69 -3.46
C ASN A 105 15.95 -10.58 -3.64
N LEU A 106 14.74 -10.80 -3.12
CA LEU A 106 13.60 -9.89 -3.26
C LEU A 106 13.88 -8.50 -2.65
N GLN A 107 14.41 -8.45 -1.43
CA GLN A 107 14.70 -7.20 -0.75
C GLN A 107 15.70 -6.35 -1.55
N ASN A 108 16.72 -6.99 -2.12
CA ASN A 108 17.69 -6.31 -2.99
C ASN A 108 17.04 -5.81 -4.28
N GLY A 109 16.07 -6.55 -4.83
CA GLY A 109 15.28 -6.14 -5.99
C GLY A 109 14.48 -4.86 -5.70
N ILE A 110 13.72 -4.84 -4.62
CA ILE A 110 12.94 -3.67 -4.18
C ILE A 110 13.87 -2.49 -3.86
N LYS A 111 14.98 -2.72 -3.14
CA LYS A 111 15.99 -1.69 -2.86
C LYS A 111 16.54 -1.08 -4.15
N THR A 112 16.78 -1.89 -5.17
CA THR A 112 17.23 -1.41 -6.49
C THR A 112 16.19 -0.51 -7.15
N LEU A 113 14.91 -0.93 -7.15
CA LEU A 113 13.82 -0.10 -7.67
C LEU A 113 13.72 1.25 -6.96
N LEU A 114 13.77 1.26 -5.63
CA LEU A 114 13.72 2.48 -4.84
C LEU A 114 14.96 3.36 -5.05
N ASN A 115 16.15 2.77 -5.09
CA ASN A 115 17.38 3.54 -5.34
C ASN A 115 17.32 4.28 -6.68
N GLU A 116 16.92 3.60 -7.74
CA GLU A 116 16.97 4.18 -9.09
C GLU A 116 15.81 5.12 -9.39
N ASN A 117 14.72 5.05 -8.64
CA ASN A 117 13.52 5.85 -8.94
C ASN A 117 13.15 6.88 -7.87
N VAL A 118 13.70 6.76 -6.65
CA VAL A 118 13.33 7.58 -5.49
C VAL A 118 14.55 8.15 -4.76
N ILE A 119 15.52 7.29 -4.36
CA ILE A 119 16.61 7.67 -3.45
C ILE A 119 17.75 8.36 -4.20
N SER A 120 18.23 7.75 -5.27
CA SER A 120 19.39 8.20 -6.06
C SER A 120 19.17 8.00 -7.55
N PRO A 121 18.08 8.54 -8.13
CA PRO A 121 17.82 8.43 -9.56
C PRO A 121 18.88 9.18 -10.36
N SER A 122 19.12 8.74 -11.60
CA SER A 122 20.05 9.41 -12.53
C SER A 122 19.63 10.85 -12.86
N ASP A 123 18.33 11.11 -12.95
CA ASP A 123 17.78 12.46 -12.99
C ASP A 123 17.46 12.92 -11.57
N SER A 124 18.24 13.89 -11.07
CA SER A 124 18.09 14.42 -9.70
C SER A 124 16.73 15.05 -9.42
N ASN A 125 15.97 15.48 -10.44
CA ASN A 125 14.61 16.00 -10.27
C ASN A 125 13.62 14.92 -9.82
N ARG A 126 13.95 13.66 -9.99
CA ARG A 126 13.14 12.52 -9.56
C ARG A 126 13.39 12.11 -8.13
N LYS A 127 14.47 12.62 -7.50
CA LYS A 127 14.82 12.30 -6.13
C LYS A 127 13.74 12.80 -5.16
N ILE A 128 13.36 11.94 -4.20
CA ILE A 128 12.59 12.35 -3.03
C ILE A 128 13.60 12.59 -1.89
N PRO A 129 13.70 13.83 -1.38
CA PRO A 129 14.63 14.14 -0.29
C PRO A 129 14.33 13.31 0.96
N ASN A 130 15.37 12.97 1.71
CA ASN A 130 15.28 12.26 2.98
C ASN A 130 14.58 10.90 2.92
N PHE A 131 14.53 10.26 1.75
CA PHE A 131 13.97 8.92 1.59
C PHE A 131 15.08 7.88 1.76
N ILE A 132 14.87 6.91 2.65
CA ILE A 132 15.81 5.83 2.93
C ILE A 132 15.11 4.48 2.86
N PHE A 133 15.90 3.44 2.62
CA PHE A 133 15.48 2.05 2.68
C PHE A 133 16.14 1.38 3.88
N GLU A 134 15.34 0.90 4.82
CA GLU A 134 15.82 0.11 5.95
C GLU A 134 15.71 -1.38 5.63
N GLU A 135 16.84 -2.08 5.76
CA GLU A 135 16.90 -3.50 5.44
C GLU A 135 16.33 -4.34 6.60
N SER A 136 15.39 -5.21 6.27
CA SER A 136 14.90 -6.21 7.21
C SER A 136 15.96 -7.30 7.43
N THR A 137 16.12 -7.72 8.68
CA THR A 137 16.92 -8.90 9.05
C THR A 137 16.08 -10.15 9.26
N ASP A 138 14.77 -10.05 9.12
CA ASP A 138 13.83 -11.15 9.30
C ASP A 138 14.06 -12.23 8.24
N PRO A 139 14.30 -13.50 8.64
CA PRO A 139 14.42 -14.60 7.71
C PRO A 139 13.21 -14.82 6.79
N ALA A 140 12.01 -14.41 7.21
CA ALA A 140 10.81 -14.46 6.39
C ALA A 140 10.91 -13.52 5.17
N ILE A 141 11.71 -12.45 5.26
CA ILE A 141 11.97 -11.49 4.18
C ILE A 141 13.26 -11.84 3.43
N THR A 142 14.35 -12.06 4.19
CA THR A 142 15.71 -12.19 3.59
C THR A 142 15.89 -13.42 2.72
N LYS A 143 15.06 -14.45 2.89
CA LYS A 143 15.08 -15.68 2.08
C LYS A 143 14.26 -15.60 0.78
N LEU A 144 13.40 -14.58 0.64
CA LEU A 144 12.54 -14.45 -0.52
C LEU A 144 13.34 -14.14 -1.79
N LYS A 145 12.87 -14.67 -2.90
CA LYS A 145 13.45 -14.47 -4.22
C LYS A 145 12.47 -13.77 -5.15
N LEU A 146 13.01 -13.01 -6.08
CA LEU A 146 12.26 -12.29 -7.10
C LEU A 146 12.90 -12.48 -8.46
N GLU A 147 12.10 -12.86 -9.45
CA GLU A 147 12.45 -12.88 -10.87
C GLU A 147 11.38 -12.11 -11.62
N ALA A 148 11.71 -10.90 -12.09
CA ALA A 148 10.74 -10.04 -12.75
C ALA A 148 11.42 -9.03 -13.67
N GLN A 149 10.63 -8.53 -14.64
CA GLN A 149 11.00 -7.41 -15.51
C GLN A 149 9.91 -6.36 -15.48
N TYR A 150 10.32 -5.10 -15.33
CA TYR A 150 9.43 -3.94 -15.34
C TYR A 150 9.94 -2.88 -16.30
N THR A 151 9.02 -2.14 -16.92
CA THR A 151 9.35 -1.05 -17.85
C THR A 151 8.24 -0.03 -17.92
N GLY A 152 8.41 1.12 -17.28
CA GLY A 152 7.42 2.21 -17.30
C GLY A 152 6.22 2.00 -16.38
N ASP A 153 6.19 0.91 -15.62
CA ASP A 153 5.13 0.58 -14.67
C ASP A 153 5.12 1.59 -13.51
N ASN A 154 3.96 1.82 -12.89
CA ASN A 154 3.86 2.60 -11.66
C ASN A 154 4.66 1.93 -10.55
N LEU A 155 5.51 2.70 -9.84
CA LEU A 155 6.42 2.13 -8.84
C LEU A 155 5.67 1.58 -7.63
N TYR A 156 4.58 2.23 -7.22
CA TYR A 156 3.74 1.75 -6.14
C TYR A 156 3.09 0.41 -6.50
N ASP A 157 2.44 0.34 -7.67
CA ASP A 157 1.76 -0.88 -8.12
C ASP A 157 2.72 -2.07 -8.22
N VAL A 158 3.94 -1.83 -8.70
CA VAL A 158 5.00 -2.85 -8.78
C VAL A 158 5.34 -3.38 -7.39
N ILE A 159 5.61 -2.49 -6.42
CA ILE A 159 6.00 -2.90 -5.07
C ILE A 159 4.84 -3.58 -4.35
N GLN A 160 3.62 -3.02 -4.47
CA GLN A 160 2.42 -3.61 -3.91
C GLN A 160 2.21 -5.05 -4.42
N LYS A 161 2.28 -5.24 -5.73
CA LYS A 161 2.11 -6.55 -6.36
C LYS A 161 3.16 -7.56 -5.89
N ILE A 162 4.44 -7.15 -5.83
CA ILE A 162 5.52 -8.01 -5.31
C ILE A 162 5.22 -8.42 -3.87
N CYS A 163 4.83 -7.48 -3.01
CA CYS A 163 4.57 -7.75 -1.60
C CYS A 163 3.34 -8.65 -1.41
N GLU A 164 2.25 -8.40 -2.16
CA GLU A 164 1.03 -9.19 -2.13
C GLU A 164 1.28 -10.64 -2.59
N GLU A 165 2.01 -10.84 -3.68
CA GLU A 165 2.37 -12.17 -4.20
C GLU A 165 3.23 -12.99 -3.23
N GLN A 166 4.04 -12.32 -2.42
CA GLN A 166 4.92 -12.96 -1.43
C GLN A 166 4.33 -13.01 -0.01
N GLY A 167 3.14 -12.42 0.18
CA GLY A 167 2.46 -12.40 1.49
C GLY A 167 3.18 -11.55 2.55
N ILE A 168 3.97 -10.55 2.14
CA ILE A 168 4.70 -9.63 3.04
C ILE A 168 4.11 -8.23 2.98
N GLY A 169 4.30 -7.46 4.05
CA GLY A 169 3.91 -6.06 4.10
C GLY A 169 5.07 -5.12 3.73
N PHE A 170 4.71 -3.90 3.36
CA PHE A 170 5.62 -2.77 3.31
C PHE A 170 4.98 -1.54 3.93
N LYS A 171 5.80 -0.67 4.46
CA LYS A 171 5.36 0.60 5.03
C LYS A 171 6.41 1.69 4.78
N ILE A 172 5.93 2.94 4.82
CA ILE A 172 6.80 4.11 4.86
C ILE A 172 6.44 4.88 6.11
N THR A 173 7.39 4.97 7.04
CA THR A 173 7.26 5.69 8.29
C THR A 173 8.03 7.00 8.25
N LEU A 174 7.79 7.88 9.23
CA LEU A 174 8.52 9.12 9.43
C LEU A 174 9.29 9.02 10.74
N ASN A 175 10.63 9.07 10.69
CA ASN A 175 11.45 9.04 11.89
C ASN A 175 11.70 10.44 12.48
N ASP A 176 12.36 10.51 13.64
CA ASP A 176 12.65 11.75 14.35
C ASP A 176 13.61 12.68 13.57
N GLU A 177 14.42 12.12 12.65
CA GLU A 177 15.29 12.87 11.74
C GLU A 177 14.56 13.41 10.50
N LYS A 178 13.22 13.30 10.47
CA LYS A 178 12.38 13.70 9.34
C LYS A 178 12.73 12.96 8.05
N GLN A 179 13.07 11.68 8.14
CA GLN A 179 13.31 10.82 6.99
C GLN A 179 12.09 9.94 6.73
N PHE A 180 11.76 9.74 5.46
CA PHE A 180 10.82 8.75 5.00
C PHE A 180 11.53 7.39 4.96
N VAL A 181 11.17 6.50 5.86
CA VAL A 181 11.82 5.20 6.03
C VAL A 181 10.95 4.12 5.40
N PHE A 182 11.41 3.54 4.31
CA PHE A 182 10.75 2.39 3.69
C PHE A 182 11.26 1.10 4.33
N GLU A 183 10.34 0.24 4.75
CA GLU A 183 10.61 -1.05 5.38
C GLU A 183 9.75 -2.15 4.79
N LEU A 184 10.33 -3.36 4.69
CA LEU A 184 9.60 -4.61 4.46
C LEU A 184 9.41 -5.35 5.77
N TYR A 185 8.23 -5.90 6.01
CA TYR A 185 7.94 -6.64 7.22
C TYR A 185 7.07 -7.87 6.97
N ALA A 186 7.26 -8.89 7.78
CA ALA A 186 6.38 -10.06 7.81
C ALA A 186 5.35 -9.89 8.93
N GLY A 187 4.11 -10.21 8.63
CA GLY A 187 3.04 -10.23 9.63
C GLY A 187 3.16 -11.43 10.56
N SER A 188 2.48 -11.36 11.69
CA SER A 188 2.32 -12.49 12.59
C SER A 188 0.97 -13.15 12.35
N ASP A 189 0.95 -14.46 12.10
CA ASP A 189 -0.30 -15.22 12.06
C ASP A 189 -0.90 -15.23 13.47
N ARG A 190 -2.10 -14.70 13.60
CA ARG A 190 -2.90 -14.67 14.82
C ARG A 190 -4.25 -15.36 14.65
N SER A 191 -4.35 -16.22 13.64
CA SER A 191 -5.53 -17.06 13.43
C SER A 191 -5.67 -18.09 14.54
N TYR A 192 -6.87 -18.69 14.64
CA TYR A 192 -7.15 -19.74 15.63
C TYR A 192 -6.40 -21.05 15.32
N ASP A 193 -6.05 -21.30 14.08
CA ASP A 193 -5.52 -22.59 13.59
C ASP A 193 -4.00 -22.74 13.81
N GLN A 194 -3.30 -21.72 14.33
CA GLN A 194 -1.88 -21.75 14.66
C GLN A 194 -1.65 -21.87 16.18
N THR A 195 -0.43 -22.23 16.59
CA THR A 195 -0.06 -22.43 18.00
C THR A 195 1.14 -21.59 18.48
N GLU A 196 1.75 -20.83 17.58
CA GLU A 196 2.99 -20.08 17.87
C GLU A 196 2.72 -18.70 18.48
N ASN A 197 1.61 -18.07 18.09
CA ASN A 197 1.25 -16.74 18.55
C ASN A 197 -0.08 -16.72 19.30
N PRO A 198 -0.29 -15.79 20.25
CA PRO A 198 -1.61 -15.57 20.80
C PRO A 198 -2.61 -15.25 19.68
N TYR A 199 -3.67 -16.02 19.58
CA TYR A 199 -4.72 -15.78 18.59
C TYR A 199 -5.65 -14.63 19.01
N VAL A 200 -6.22 -13.95 18.01
CA VAL A 200 -7.18 -12.85 18.22
C VAL A 200 -8.60 -13.37 18.00
N ILE A 201 -9.49 -13.07 18.95
CA ILE A 201 -10.92 -13.37 18.83
C ILE A 201 -11.68 -12.04 18.69
N PHE A 202 -12.41 -11.90 17.59
CA PHE A 202 -13.38 -10.82 17.42
C PHE A 202 -14.75 -11.29 17.90
N SER A 203 -15.32 -10.63 18.90
CA SER A 203 -16.61 -11.01 19.48
C SER A 203 -17.29 -9.80 20.14
N PRO A 204 -18.61 -9.66 20.02
CA PRO A 204 -19.36 -8.67 20.80
C PRO A 204 -19.14 -8.79 22.32
N LYS A 205 -18.85 -10.01 22.82
CA LYS A 205 -18.58 -10.25 24.25
C LYS A 205 -17.26 -9.64 24.72
N PHE A 206 -16.33 -9.37 23.82
CA PHE A 206 -15.04 -8.71 24.09
C PHE A 206 -15.08 -7.23 23.75
N GLU A 207 -16.22 -6.70 23.34
CA GLU A 207 -16.43 -5.30 22.96
C GLU A 207 -15.47 -4.80 21.83
N ASN A 208 -14.93 -5.76 21.06
CA ASN A 208 -13.98 -5.48 19.96
C ASN A 208 -14.59 -5.68 18.57
N ILE A 209 -15.91 -5.88 18.49
CA ILE A 209 -16.70 -5.88 17.26
C ILE A 209 -18.08 -5.25 17.54
N ILE A 210 -18.43 -4.23 16.78
CA ILE A 210 -19.72 -3.52 16.91
C ILE A 210 -20.72 -4.09 15.90
N ASN A 211 -20.27 -4.26 14.65
CA ASN A 211 -21.09 -4.78 13.55
C ASN A 211 -20.30 -5.85 12.79
N SER A 212 -21.02 -6.81 12.22
CA SER A 212 -20.46 -7.80 11.32
C SER A 212 -21.33 -7.93 10.08
N ASN A 213 -20.72 -8.10 8.92
CA ASN A 213 -21.39 -8.41 7.67
C ASN A 213 -20.69 -9.60 7.03
N TYR A 214 -21.43 -10.67 6.75
CA TYR A 214 -20.92 -11.85 6.06
C TYR A 214 -21.48 -11.88 4.63
N ILE A 215 -20.57 -11.88 3.65
CA ILE A 215 -20.93 -11.97 2.22
C ILE A 215 -20.15 -13.16 1.63
N GLU A 216 -20.86 -14.11 1.08
CA GLU A 216 -20.29 -15.17 0.26
C GLU A 216 -20.67 -14.95 -1.22
N SER A 217 -19.68 -14.83 -2.08
CA SER A 217 -19.90 -14.58 -3.51
C SER A 217 -18.92 -15.38 -4.36
N LYS A 218 -19.46 -16.02 -5.40
CA LYS A 218 -18.68 -16.68 -6.44
C LYS A 218 -18.63 -15.89 -7.75
N ALA A 219 -19.07 -14.64 -7.76
CA ALA A 219 -19.17 -13.83 -8.97
C ALA A 219 -17.81 -13.63 -9.67
N SER A 220 -16.76 -13.39 -8.90
CA SER A 220 -15.39 -13.21 -9.41
C SER A 220 -14.55 -14.49 -9.41
N LEU A 221 -15.10 -15.63 -8.94
CA LEU A 221 -14.36 -16.90 -8.86
C LEU A 221 -13.87 -17.32 -10.25
N LYS A 222 -12.58 -17.63 -10.35
CA LYS A 222 -11.93 -18.27 -11.49
C LYS A 222 -11.37 -19.62 -11.04
N THR A 223 -11.53 -20.64 -11.87
CA THR A 223 -11.08 -21.99 -11.56
C THR A 223 -9.94 -22.46 -12.43
N VAL A 224 -9.75 -21.82 -13.58
CA VAL A 224 -8.65 -22.11 -14.49
C VAL A 224 -8.13 -20.84 -15.14
N THR A 225 -6.81 -20.75 -15.26
CA THR A 225 -6.12 -19.65 -15.91
C THR A 225 -5.34 -20.16 -17.11
N LEU A 226 -5.55 -19.54 -18.26
CA LEU A 226 -4.64 -19.66 -19.41
C LEU A 226 -3.57 -18.58 -19.25
N VAL A 227 -2.34 -18.99 -19.01
CA VAL A 227 -1.19 -18.08 -18.90
C VAL A 227 -0.51 -17.99 -20.25
N GLY A 228 -0.45 -16.78 -20.82
CA GLY A 228 0.29 -16.47 -22.04
C GLY A 228 1.66 -15.90 -21.72
N GLY A 229 2.71 -16.68 -21.87
CA GLY A 229 4.09 -16.29 -21.67
C GLY A 229 4.70 -15.55 -22.84
N GLU A 230 6.03 -15.60 -22.94
CA GLU A 230 6.85 -14.99 -23.97
C GLU A 230 6.49 -15.48 -25.40
N GLY A 231 6.74 -14.63 -26.39
CA GLY A 231 6.52 -14.88 -27.81
C GLY A 231 5.32 -14.13 -28.40
N GLU A 232 5.23 -14.16 -29.72
CA GLU A 232 4.16 -13.52 -30.48
C GLU A 232 3.49 -14.48 -31.46
N GLY A 233 2.20 -14.27 -31.74
CA GLY A 233 1.43 -15.05 -32.69
C GLY A 233 1.48 -16.55 -32.37
N ALA A 234 1.84 -17.37 -33.37
CA ALA A 234 1.94 -18.82 -33.24
C ALA A 234 3.11 -19.31 -32.38
N ASN A 235 4.08 -18.44 -32.12
CA ASN A 235 5.26 -18.78 -31.30
C ASN A 235 5.06 -18.44 -29.79
N ARG A 236 3.92 -17.86 -29.46
CA ARG A 236 3.61 -17.56 -28.07
C ARG A 236 3.38 -18.83 -27.26
N ARG A 237 4.00 -18.93 -26.10
CA ARG A 237 3.84 -20.07 -25.20
C ARG A 237 2.63 -19.90 -24.31
N TYR A 238 1.89 -20.98 -24.14
CA TYR A 238 0.73 -21.00 -23.24
C TYR A 238 0.85 -22.17 -22.27
N THR A 239 0.43 -21.92 -21.04
CA THR A 239 0.25 -22.96 -20.02
C THR A 239 -1.08 -22.76 -19.31
N THR A 240 -1.60 -23.82 -18.73
CA THR A 240 -2.87 -23.78 -18.02
C THR A 240 -2.64 -24.17 -16.57
N VAL A 241 -3.17 -23.36 -15.66
CA VAL A 241 -3.11 -23.58 -14.21
C VAL A 241 -4.52 -23.70 -13.67
N GLY A 242 -4.76 -24.68 -12.79
CA GLY A 242 -6.10 -24.96 -12.28
C GLY A 242 -6.88 -25.95 -13.12
N GLY A 243 -8.21 -25.97 -12.99
CA GLY A 243 -9.08 -26.93 -13.67
C GLY A 243 -10.56 -26.64 -13.52
N GLY A 244 -11.38 -27.64 -13.84
CA GLY A 244 -12.83 -27.57 -13.80
C GLY A 244 -13.47 -27.95 -15.13
N SER A 245 -14.74 -28.35 -15.09
CA SER A 245 -15.50 -28.76 -16.26
C SER A 245 -16.92 -28.19 -16.23
N GLY A 246 -17.54 -28.07 -17.41
CA GLY A 246 -18.92 -27.60 -17.57
C GLY A 246 -19.13 -26.22 -16.90
N LEU A 247 -20.23 -26.04 -16.19
CA LEU A 247 -20.57 -24.78 -15.51
C LEU A 247 -19.61 -24.43 -14.35
N ASN A 248 -18.85 -25.38 -13.83
CA ASN A 248 -17.86 -25.14 -12.78
C ASN A 248 -16.52 -24.63 -13.33
N ARG A 249 -16.33 -24.66 -14.65
CA ARG A 249 -15.17 -24.09 -15.30
C ARG A 249 -15.36 -22.59 -15.54
N ARG A 250 -14.52 -21.80 -14.91
CA ARG A 250 -14.53 -20.33 -14.98
C ARG A 250 -13.15 -19.86 -15.36
N GLU A 251 -13.02 -19.31 -16.54
CA GLU A 251 -11.73 -19.04 -17.17
C GLU A 251 -11.22 -17.63 -16.90
N LEU A 252 -9.91 -17.50 -16.77
CA LEU A 252 -9.15 -16.27 -16.74
C LEU A 252 -8.01 -16.38 -17.75
N PHE A 253 -7.69 -15.28 -18.40
CA PHE A 253 -6.44 -15.13 -19.15
C PHE A 253 -5.48 -14.24 -18.37
N THR A 254 -4.23 -14.69 -18.20
CA THR A 254 -3.16 -13.89 -17.60
C THR A 254 -2.05 -13.72 -18.63
N ASP A 255 -1.73 -12.46 -18.93
CA ASP A 255 -0.58 -12.10 -19.76
C ASP A 255 0.68 -12.08 -18.90
N ALA A 256 1.61 -12.96 -19.20
CA ALA A 256 2.89 -13.12 -18.49
C ALA A 256 4.08 -13.00 -19.47
N ARG A 257 3.97 -12.12 -20.46
CA ARG A 257 5.05 -11.89 -21.45
C ARG A 257 6.34 -11.38 -20.84
N ASP A 258 6.23 -10.72 -19.71
CA ASP A 258 7.34 -10.12 -18.98
C ASP A 258 8.15 -11.15 -18.17
N ILE A 259 7.67 -12.40 -18.09
CA ILE A 259 8.39 -13.48 -17.42
C ILE A 259 9.22 -14.24 -18.47
N SER A 260 10.55 -14.18 -18.30
CA SER A 260 11.50 -14.90 -19.17
C SER A 260 11.34 -16.40 -19.04
N SER A 261 11.38 -17.10 -20.20
CA SER A 261 11.34 -18.58 -20.27
C SER A 261 12.61 -19.28 -19.82
N ASN A 262 13.65 -18.53 -19.39
CA ASN A 262 14.96 -19.08 -19.01
C ASN A 262 15.08 -19.42 -17.51
N VAL A 263 13.96 -19.42 -16.79
CA VAL A 263 13.90 -19.89 -15.41
C VAL A 263 13.44 -21.35 -15.42
N GLY A 264 14.40 -22.26 -15.58
CA GLY A 264 14.24 -23.70 -15.50
C GLY A 264 15.13 -24.26 -14.42
#